data_ed09290e048535ba5042511f9f7fe47e
#
_entry.id   ed09290e048535ba5042511f9f7fe47e
#
_cell.length_a   1.000
_cell.length_b   1.000
_cell.length_c   1.000
_cell.angle_alpha   90.00
_cell.angle_beta   90.00
_cell.angle_gamma   90.00
#
_symmetry.space_group_name_H-M   'P 1'
#
loop_
_entity.id
_entity.type
_entity.pdbx_description
1 polymer ?
#
loop_
_entity_poly.entity_id
_entity_poly.type
_entity_poly.pdbx_seq_one_letter_code
_entity_poly.pdbx_strand_id
1 'polypeptide(L)'
;LYENGHLRRTQHILKVYGLAKTLGELENLPAHEQENLRAAAILHDIAIKFCKEKYGDGCPANQRKEAPVLARKFLTACGYAEEDLPRITEMIILHHCYDKIDGKDLQLLVEADLIAGCTEEDDPSAHAKAVRRLFKSASGLALLDTFIKE
;
A
#
# COMPACT_ATOMS: atom_id res chain seq x y z
N LEU A 1 -8.24 -0.02 15.71
CA LEU A 1 -8.10 0.81 16.91
C LEU A 1 -7.22 2.04 16.67
N TYR A 2 -6.06 1.88 16.03
CA TYR A 2 -5.15 3.02 15.72
C TYR A 2 -5.82 4.08 14.85
N GLU A 3 -6.62 3.67 13.85
CA GLU A 3 -7.35 4.54 12.93
C GLU A 3 -8.77 4.89 13.42
N ASN A 4 -9.03 4.76 14.70
CA ASN A 4 -10.35 5.07 15.28
C ASN A 4 -10.80 6.49 14.90
N GLY A 5 -12.03 6.60 14.39
CA GLY A 5 -12.60 7.87 13.90
C GLY A 5 -12.25 8.25 12.45
N HIS A 6 -11.47 7.42 11.73
CA HIS A 6 -11.07 7.67 10.35
C HIS A 6 -11.63 6.61 9.39
N LEU A 7 -12.95 6.57 9.23
CA LEU A 7 -13.66 5.57 8.43
C LEU A 7 -13.10 5.44 7.00
N ARG A 8 -12.92 6.55 6.29
CA ARG A 8 -12.41 6.54 4.91
C ARG A 8 -11.02 5.88 4.82
N ARG A 9 -10.11 6.21 5.73
CA ARG A 9 -8.77 5.61 5.76
C ARG A 9 -8.81 4.12 6.10
N THR A 10 -9.65 3.73 7.06
CA THR A 10 -9.84 2.32 7.40
C THR A 10 -10.37 1.52 6.21
N GLN A 11 -11.35 2.05 5.48
CA GLN A 11 -11.87 1.43 4.26
C GLN A 11 -10.80 1.33 3.16
N HIS A 12 -9.98 2.37 2.98
CA HIS A 12 -8.86 2.35 2.04
C HIS A 12 -7.86 1.23 2.38
N ILE A 13 -7.42 1.14 3.62
CA ILE A 13 -6.50 0.09 4.09
C ILE A 13 -7.07 -1.31 3.83
N LEU A 14 -8.35 -1.54 4.11
CA LEU A 14 -9.00 -2.82 3.86
C LEU A 14 -9.07 -3.17 2.37
N LYS A 15 -9.33 -2.20 1.50
CA LYS A 15 -9.29 -2.38 0.04
C LYS A 15 -7.87 -2.74 -0.42
N VAL A 16 -6.87 -1.97 -0.01
CA VAL A 16 -5.47 -2.21 -0.39
C VAL A 16 -5.01 -3.59 0.09
N TYR A 17 -5.34 -3.97 1.32
CA TYR A 17 -5.05 -5.31 1.83
C TYR A 17 -5.69 -6.42 0.97
N GLY A 18 -6.97 -6.32 0.67
CA GLY A 18 -7.68 -7.30 -0.14
C GLY A 18 -7.11 -7.42 -1.56
N LEU A 19 -6.83 -6.28 -2.18
CA LEU A 19 -6.23 -6.22 -3.52
C LEU A 19 -4.80 -6.77 -3.54
N ALA A 20 -3.96 -6.37 -2.58
CA ALA A 20 -2.59 -6.86 -2.48
C ALA A 20 -2.54 -8.38 -2.25
N LYS A 21 -3.41 -8.91 -1.37
CA LYS A 21 -3.57 -10.36 -1.16
C LYS A 21 -3.93 -11.07 -2.46
N THR A 22 -4.95 -10.58 -3.16
CA THR A 22 -5.41 -11.15 -4.43
C THR A 22 -4.31 -11.12 -5.49
N LEU A 23 -3.64 -9.96 -5.67
CA LEU A 23 -2.54 -9.82 -6.62
C LEU A 23 -1.36 -10.73 -6.29
N GLY A 24 -0.98 -10.84 -5.02
CA GLY A 24 0.09 -11.73 -4.58
C GLY A 24 -0.18 -13.20 -4.91
N GLU A 25 -1.42 -13.64 -4.74
CA GLU A 25 -1.86 -15.00 -5.10
C GLU A 25 -1.89 -15.20 -6.62
N LEU A 26 -2.52 -14.31 -7.38
CA LEU A 26 -2.64 -14.41 -8.83
C LEU A 26 -1.27 -14.35 -9.55
N GLU A 27 -0.37 -13.56 -9.02
CA GLU A 27 0.99 -13.40 -9.56
C GLU A 27 2.00 -14.41 -9.01
N ASN A 28 1.52 -15.40 -8.23
CA ASN A 28 2.31 -16.49 -7.67
C ASN A 28 3.53 -16.03 -6.87
N LEU A 29 3.37 -14.98 -6.05
CA LEU A 29 4.41 -14.61 -5.10
C LEU A 29 4.70 -15.76 -4.14
N PRO A 30 5.96 -16.01 -3.75
CA PRO A 30 6.28 -16.96 -2.70
C PRO A 30 5.51 -16.65 -1.40
N ALA A 31 5.11 -17.67 -0.65
CA ALA A 31 4.25 -17.52 0.52
C ALA A 31 4.79 -16.50 1.54
N HIS A 32 6.08 -16.50 1.77
CA HIS A 32 6.74 -15.55 2.67
C HIS A 32 6.65 -14.09 2.16
N GLU A 33 6.86 -13.88 0.86
CA GLU A 33 6.70 -12.55 0.25
C GLU A 33 5.24 -12.09 0.26
N GLN A 34 4.28 -13.00 0.12
CA GLN A 34 2.85 -12.68 0.27
C GLN A 34 2.51 -12.20 1.68
N GLU A 35 3.09 -12.80 2.72
CA GLU A 35 2.90 -12.34 4.11
C GLU A 35 3.46 -10.94 4.30
N ASN A 36 4.67 -10.68 3.83
CA ASN A 36 5.30 -9.37 3.91
C ASN A 36 4.52 -8.29 3.13
N LEU A 37 4.02 -8.64 1.94
CA LEU A 37 3.16 -7.77 1.14
C LEU A 37 1.86 -7.40 1.89
N ARG A 38 1.21 -8.37 2.50
CA ARG A 38 -0.02 -8.13 3.29
C ARG A 38 0.24 -7.24 4.50
N ALA A 39 1.35 -7.44 5.19
CA ALA A 39 1.76 -6.58 6.30
C ALA A 39 2.01 -5.14 5.83
N ALA A 40 2.74 -4.98 4.73
CA ALA A 40 2.98 -3.67 4.12
C ALA A 40 1.67 -3.00 3.69
N ALA A 41 0.74 -3.73 3.09
CA ALA A 41 -0.57 -3.22 2.68
C ALA A 41 -1.39 -2.67 3.86
N ILE A 42 -1.35 -3.33 5.02
CA ILE A 42 -2.03 -2.83 6.23
C ILE A 42 -1.37 -1.57 6.77
N LEU A 43 -0.05 -1.47 6.67
CA LEU A 43 0.74 -0.41 7.30
C LEU A 43 1.18 0.70 6.34
N HIS A 44 0.88 0.62 5.04
CA HIS A 44 1.45 1.55 4.04
C HIS A 44 1.20 3.02 4.40
N ASP A 45 0.04 3.34 4.93
CA ASP A 45 -0.39 4.68 5.35
C ASP A 45 -0.28 4.95 6.85
N ILE A 46 0.42 4.09 7.61
CA ILE A 46 0.47 4.14 9.09
C ILE A 46 0.91 5.50 9.64
N ALA A 47 1.74 6.22 8.90
CA ALA A 47 2.28 7.49 9.34
C ALA A 47 1.35 8.69 9.14
N ILE A 48 0.30 8.59 8.32
CA ILE A 48 -0.57 9.75 7.97
C ILE A 48 -1.16 10.40 9.22
N LYS A 49 -1.78 9.62 10.10
CA LYS A 49 -2.38 10.14 11.33
C LYS A 49 -1.35 10.84 12.20
N PHE A 50 -0.24 10.16 12.47
CA PHE A 50 0.85 10.69 13.29
C PHE A 50 1.44 11.98 12.70
N CYS A 51 1.66 12.02 11.39
CA CYS A 51 2.18 13.20 10.72
C CYS A 51 1.22 14.39 10.80
N LYS A 52 -0.08 14.16 10.62
CA LYS A 52 -1.11 15.20 10.78
C LYS A 52 -1.12 15.78 12.20
N GLU A 53 -1.01 14.93 13.20
CA GLU A 53 -0.97 15.35 14.61
C GLU A 53 0.33 16.11 14.95
N LYS A 54 1.47 15.65 14.43
CA LYS A 54 2.80 16.21 14.74
C LYS A 54 3.17 17.43 13.92
N TYR A 55 2.86 17.43 12.61
CA TYR A 55 3.31 18.44 11.65
C TYR A 55 2.17 19.28 11.06
N GLY A 56 0.92 18.93 11.35
CA GLY A 56 -0.26 19.56 10.74
C GLY A 56 -0.61 19.06 9.33
N ASP A 57 0.22 18.21 8.74
CA ASP A 57 0.00 17.62 7.43
C ASP A 57 0.44 16.15 7.36
N GLY A 58 -0.04 15.44 6.34
CA GLY A 58 0.35 14.06 6.04
C GLY A 58 1.20 13.95 4.78
N CYS A 59 2.06 14.93 4.48
CA CYS A 59 2.84 14.92 3.26
C CYS A 59 3.79 13.71 3.16
N PRO A 60 4.08 13.22 1.93
CA PRO A 60 4.91 12.02 1.74
C PRO A 60 6.31 12.11 2.37
N ALA A 61 6.90 13.30 2.43
CA ALA A 61 8.22 13.49 3.06
C ALA A 61 8.19 13.20 4.56
N ASN A 62 7.16 13.70 5.26
CA ASN A 62 6.97 13.45 6.69
C ASN A 62 6.62 11.97 6.95
N GLN A 63 5.77 11.38 6.11
CA GLN A 63 5.44 9.96 6.20
C GLN A 63 6.69 9.07 6.09
N ARG A 64 7.56 9.31 5.09
CA ARG A 64 8.82 8.55 4.94
C ARG A 64 9.74 8.66 6.16
N LYS A 65 9.72 9.79 6.86
CA LYS A 65 10.51 10.01 8.07
C LYS A 65 9.97 9.22 9.27
N GLU A 66 8.65 9.19 9.44
CA GLU A 66 8.01 8.63 10.65
C GLU A 66 7.60 7.16 10.49
N ALA A 67 7.31 6.71 9.27
CA ALA A 67 6.85 5.36 9.00
C ALA A 67 7.79 4.25 9.53
N PRO A 68 9.12 4.34 9.43
CA PRO A 68 10.01 3.27 9.91
C PRO A 68 9.83 2.94 11.39
N VAL A 69 9.75 3.94 12.24
CA VAL A 69 9.60 3.75 13.69
C VAL A 69 8.22 3.19 14.02
N LEU A 70 7.18 3.73 13.39
CA LEU A 70 5.80 3.28 13.59
C LEU A 70 5.61 1.85 13.09
N ALA A 71 6.07 1.54 11.88
CA ALA A 71 5.96 0.20 11.30
C ALA A 71 6.68 -0.84 12.17
N ARG A 72 7.93 -0.56 12.58
CA ARG A 72 8.68 -1.45 13.46
C ARG A 72 7.92 -1.75 14.76
N LYS A 73 7.35 -0.73 15.39
CA LYS A 73 6.58 -0.89 16.63
C LYS A 73 5.42 -1.88 16.45
N PHE A 74 4.62 -1.72 15.36
CA PHE A 74 3.48 -2.59 15.09
C PHE A 74 3.90 -4.00 14.68
N LEU A 75 4.89 -4.13 13.80
CA LEU A 75 5.38 -5.42 13.32
C LEU A 75 5.97 -6.25 14.48
N THR A 76 6.80 -5.64 15.32
CA THR A 76 7.35 -6.32 16.50
C THR A 76 6.25 -6.74 17.48
N ALA A 77 5.26 -5.89 17.73
CA ALA A 77 4.13 -6.22 18.60
C ALA A 77 3.26 -7.35 18.05
N CYS A 78 3.23 -7.54 16.72
CA CYS A 78 2.51 -8.63 16.03
C CYS A 78 3.35 -9.91 15.86
N GLY A 79 4.61 -9.93 16.33
CA GLY A 79 5.46 -11.11 16.29
C GLY A 79 6.14 -11.36 14.94
N TYR A 80 6.26 -10.36 14.07
CA TYR A 80 7.05 -10.48 12.84
C TYR A 80 8.53 -10.66 13.16
N ALA A 81 9.20 -11.52 12.38
CA ALA A 81 10.63 -11.77 12.54
C ALA A 81 11.44 -10.51 12.21
N GLU A 82 12.51 -10.28 12.97
CA GLU A 82 13.38 -9.11 12.77
C GLU A 82 13.96 -9.01 11.36
N GLU A 83 14.19 -10.15 10.70
CA GLU A 83 14.69 -10.24 9.33
C GLU A 83 13.70 -9.74 8.27
N ASP A 84 12.39 -9.72 8.57
CA ASP A 84 11.34 -9.26 7.65
C ASP A 84 11.09 -7.75 7.76
N LEU A 85 11.39 -7.16 8.90
CA LEU A 85 11.09 -5.77 9.17
C LEU A 85 11.72 -4.80 8.15
N PRO A 86 12.97 -4.98 7.70
CA PRO A 86 13.57 -4.08 6.72
C PRO A 86 12.79 -4.05 5.41
N ARG A 87 12.39 -5.22 4.85
CA ARG A 87 11.68 -5.27 3.58
C ARG A 87 10.27 -4.71 3.68
N ILE A 88 9.53 -5.06 4.72
CA ILE A 88 8.19 -4.51 4.94
C ILE A 88 8.24 -2.99 5.09
N THR A 89 9.19 -2.48 5.88
CA THR A 89 9.39 -1.04 6.09
C THR A 89 9.77 -0.33 4.79
N GLU A 90 10.65 -0.92 3.99
CA GLU A 90 11.05 -0.38 2.68
C GLU A 90 9.86 -0.23 1.74
N MET A 91 9.00 -1.25 1.65
CA MET A 91 7.77 -1.17 0.86
C MET A 91 6.86 -0.03 1.32
N ILE A 92 6.69 0.15 2.63
CA ILE A 92 5.91 1.25 3.21
C ILE A 92 6.50 2.61 2.81
N ILE A 93 7.81 2.77 2.87
CA ILE A 93 8.49 4.03 2.53
C ILE A 93 8.39 4.35 1.04
N LEU A 94 8.50 3.34 0.18
CA LEU A 94 8.67 3.50 -1.27
C LEU A 94 7.37 3.41 -2.07
N HIS A 95 6.22 3.08 -1.48
CA HIS A 95 5.01 2.84 -2.25
C HIS A 95 4.52 4.04 -3.07
N HIS A 96 4.94 5.26 -2.75
CA HIS A 96 4.72 6.46 -3.58
C HIS A 96 5.95 6.90 -4.40
N CYS A 97 7.05 6.16 -4.34
CA CYS A 97 8.27 6.45 -5.09
C CYS A 97 8.32 5.58 -6.36
N TYR A 98 7.50 5.91 -7.34
CA TYR A 98 7.27 5.07 -8.53
C TYR A 98 8.51 4.86 -9.40
N ASP A 99 9.52 5.70 -9.27
CA ASP A 99 10.83 5.59 -9.93
C ASP A 99 11.80 4.62 -9.22
N LYS A 100 11.43 4.15 -8.01
CA LYS A 100 12.27 3.32 -7.15
C LYS A 100 11.66 1.95 -6.87
N ILE A 101 10.69 1.52 -7.67
CA ILE A 101 10.07 0.21 -7.48
C ILE A 101 11.10 -0.88 -7.84
N ASP A 102 11.47 -1.65 -6.84
CA ASP A 102 12.32 -2.82 -6.96
C ASP A 102 11.56 -4.07 -6.49
N GLY A 103 11.54 -5.09 -7.26
CA GLY A 103 10.87 -6.32 -6.88
C GLY A 103 9.35 -6.34 -7.08
N LYS A 104 8.84 -7.55 -7.20
CA LYS A 104 7.45 -7.81 -7.54
C LYS A 104 6.51 -7.48 -6.39
N ASP A 105 6.92 -7.70 -5.15
CA ASP A 105 6.13 -7.40 -3.95
C ASP A 105 5.79 -5.90 -3.83
N LEU A 106 6.77 -5.01 -3.98
CA LEU A 106 6.53 -3.57 -3.98
C LEU A 106 5.68 -3.13 -5.17
N GLN A 107 5.91 -3.70 -6.36
CA GLN A 107 5.09 -3.42 -7.54
C GLN A 107 3.62 -3.74 -7.28
N LEU A 108 3.33 -4.90 -6.68
CA LEU A 108 1.96 -5.31 -6.39
C LEU A 108 1.30 -4.46 -5.28
N LEU A 109 2.08 -4.00 -4.29
CA LEU A 109 1.59 -3.04 -3.31
C LEU A 109 1.16 -1.73 -3.96
N VAL A 110 2.00 -1.21 -4.86
CA VAL A 110 1.71 0.03 -5.60
C VAL A 110 0.47 -0.13 -6.47
N GLU A 111 0.33 -1.24 -7.19
CA GLU A 111 -0.85 -1.50 -8.03
C GLU A 111 -2.13 -1.63 -7.19
N ALA A 112 -2.06 -2.30 -6.04
CA ALA A 112 -3.19 -2.43 -5.11
C ALA A 112 -3.64 -1.06 -4.58
N ASP A 113 -2.69 -0.22 -4.17
CA ASP A 113 -2.95 1.13 -3.69
C ASP A 113 -3.56 2.02 -4.78
N LEU A 114 -3.02 1.98 -6.00
CA LEU A 114 -3.54 2.72 -7.14
C LEU A 114 -4.95 2.31 -7.53
N ILE A 115 -5.28 1.01 -7.53
CA ILE A 115 -6.65 0.53 -7.80
C ILE A 115 -7.61 1.04 -6.72
N ALA A 116 -7.24 0.89 -5.44
CA ALA A 116 -8.03 1.40 -4.33
C ALA A 116 -8.27 2.91 -4.46
N GLY A 117 -7.20 3.66 -4.73
CA GLY A 117 -7.25 5.11 -4.96
C GLY A 117 -8.20 5.49 -6.09
N CYS A 118 -8.14 4.81 -7.24
CA CYS A 118 -9.05 5.06 -8.37
C CYS A 118 -10.51 4.95 -7.96
N THR A 119 -10.88 3.97 -7.14
CA THR A 119 -12.28 3.78 -6.69
C THR A 119 -12.76 4.87 -5.73
N GLU A 120 -11.88 5.73 -5.26
CA GLU A 120 -12.15 6.79 -4.29
C GLU A 120 -12.19 8.18 -4.90
N GLU A 121 -11.87 8.29 -6.18
CA GLU A 121 -11.91 9.54 -6.94
C GLU A 121 -13.30 9.84 -7.51
N ASP A 122 -13.57 11.12 -7.75
CA ASP A 122 -14.83 11.57 -8.36
C ASP A 122 -14.95 11.11 -9.81
N ASP A 123 -13.84 11.00 -10.53
CA ASP A 123 -13.73 10.42 -11.87
C ASP A 123 -12.73 9.25 -11.89
N PRO A 124 -13.19 8.04 -11.55
CA PRO A 124 -12.33 6.85 -11.52
C PRO A 124 -11.66 6.54 -12.86
N SER A 125 -12.39 6.74 -13.98
CA SER A 125 -11.87 6.44 -15.32
C SER A 125 -10.72 7.36 -15.71
N ALA A 126 -10.85 8.66 -15.48
CA ALA A 126 -9.78 9.61 -15.76
C ALA A 126 -8.54 9.30 -14.91
N HIS A 127 -8.73 8.98 -13.64
CA HIS A 127 -7.61 8.62 -12.75
C HIS A 127 -6.94 7.32 -13.19
N ALA A 128 -7.71 6.28 -13.53
CA ALA A 128 -7.20 5.01 -14.03
C ALA A 128 -6.33 5.20 -15.29
N LYS A 129 -6.78 6.02 -16.25
CA LYS A 129 -5.99 6.36 -17.44
C LYS A 129 -4.65 7.02 -17.09
N ALA A 130 -4.64 7.93 -16.13
CA ALA A 130 -3.44 8.63 -15.69
C ALA A 130 -2.40 7.70 -15.05
N VAL A 131 -2.84 6.73 -14.23
CA VAL A 131 -1.94 5.83 -13.48
C VAL A 131 -1.60 4.55 -14.22
N ARG A 132 -2.32 4.19 -15.28
CA ARG A 132 -2.17 2.91 -16.01
C ARG A 132 -0.73 2.58 -16.41
N ARG A 133 0.06 3.59 -16.74
CA ARG A 133 1.49 3.42 -17.10
C ARG A 133 2.35 2.84 -15.97
N LEU A 134 1.88 2.93 -14.72
CA LEU A 134 2.60 2.44 -13.54
C LEU A 134 2.38 0.94 -13.31
N PHE A 135 1.36 0.36 -13.94
CA PHE A 135 1.06 -1.05 -13.84
C PHE A 135 2.03 -1.90 -14.68
N LYS A 136 2.52 -2.97 -14.10
CA LYS A 136 3.46 -3.92 -14.73
C LYS A 136 2.94 -5.35 -14.70
N SER A 137 2.09 -5.72 -13.72
CA SER A 137 1.54 -7.06 -13.64
C SER A 137 0.32 -7.22 -14.56
N ALA A 138 0.18 -8.40 -15.15
CA ALA A 138 -0.99 -8.73 -15.96
C ALA A 138 -2.27 -8.76 -15.09
N SER A 139 -2.15 -9.28 -13.88
CA SER A 139 -3.26 -9.34 -12.93
C SER A 139 -3.71 -7.95 -12.47
N GLY A 140 -2.76 -7.05 -12.22
CA GLY A 140 -3.08 -5.66 -11.84
C GLY A 140 -3.80 -4.92 -12.94
N LEU A 141 -3.37 -5.04 -14.19
CA LEU A 141 -4.06 -4.47 -15.35
C LEU A 141 -5.48 -5.05 -15.52
N ALA A 142 -5.63 -6.37 -15.38
CA ALA A 142 -6.93 -7.03 -15.47
C ALA A 142 -7.90 -6.58 -14.37
N LEU A 143 -7.41 -6.42 -13.14
CA LEU A 143 -8.23 -5.92 -12.03
C LEU A 143 -8.60 -4.45 -12.24
N LEU A 144 -7.67 -3.61 -12.68
CA LEU A 144 -7.95 -2.21 -13.00
C LEU A 144 -9.09 -2.12 -14.03
N ASP A 145 -9.00 -2.88 -15.11
CA ASP A 145 -10.03 -2.92 -16.18
C ASP A 145 -11.38 -3.50 -15.71
N THR A 146 -11.34 -4.38 -14.70
CA THR A 146 -12.57 -4.97 -14.13
C THR A 146 -13.30 -3.99 -13.21
N PHE A 147 -12.57 -3.28 -12.38
CA PHE A 147 -13.17 -2.36 -11.41
C PHE A 147 -13.58 -1.02 -12.05
N ILE A 148 -12.84 -0.58 -13.08
CA ILE A 148 -13.01 0.73 -13.68
C ILE A 148 -13.26 0.54 -15.16
N LYS A 149 -14.53 0.27 -15.49
CA LYS A 149 -14.98 0.19 -16.88
C LYS A 149 -15.03 1.60 -17.48
N GLU A 150 -14.50 1.74 -18.70
CA GLU A 150 -14.68 2.92 -19.52
C GLU A 150 -16.15 3.09 -19.96
#